data_faa99fabb32588902f2600f49aedd532
#
_entry.id   faa99fabb32588902f2600f49aedd532
#
_cell.length_a   1.000
_cell.length_b   1.000
_cell.length_c   1.000
_cell.angle_alpha   90.00
_cell.angle_beta   90.00
_cell.angle_gamma   90.00
#
_symmetry.space_group_name_H-M   'P 1'
#
loop_
_entity.id
_entity.type
_entity.pdbx_description
1 polymer ?
#
loop_
_entity_poly.entity_id
_entity_poly.type
_entity_poly.pdbx_seq_one_letter_code
_entity_poly.pdbx_strand_id
1 'polypeptide(L)'
;DFGVRTTLVDGALSRLSLASPTVTEAMVLATGAAVSGNIRELVRRTRYVCDLIDLEEVDEVLQERLDAIQQGVWAVGPEGECIDLKLPSVFMLEKSGTDLLQYGHRIFIAGAVSDKVFQFLRVQKQTVELIVRDFTRVFAAPESFYAFLRKGGRVQVLHRSRLLAVTINPQSPGGLLLDSLRLQQALEESLQIPVYDV
;
A
#
# COMPACT_ATOMS: atom_id res chain seq x y z
N ASP A 1 21.63 -21.10 16.54
CA ASP A 1 22.09 -20.19 15.47
C ASP A 1 22.80 -21.04 14.41
N PHE A 2 22.20 -21.14 13.21
CA PHE A 2 22.73 -21.95 12.10
C PHE A 2 23.67 -21.15 11.19
N GLY A 3 24.13 -19.98 11.59
CA GLY A 3 25.00 -19.10 10.81
C GLY A 3 24.31 -18.51 9.55
N VAL A 4 22.99 -18.53 9.49
CA VAL A 4 22.22 -17.94 8.39
C VAL A 4 22.36 -16.42 8.42
N ARG A 5 22.80 -15.84 7.30
CA ARG A 5 22.94 -14.37 7.15
C ARG A 5 21.75 -13.73 6.44
N THR A 6 21.09 -14.51 5.57
CA THR A 6 19.96 -14.02 4.77
C THR A 6 18.89 -15.11 4.71
N THR A 7 17.66 -14.72 4.97
CA THR A 7 16.48 -15.59 4.81
C THR A 7 15.62 -15.03 3.68
N LEU A 8 15.30 -15.86 2.70
CA LEU A 8 14.34 -15.52 1.66
C LEU A 8 12.97 -16.05 2.07
N VAL A 9 11.99 -15.13 2.14
CA VAL A 9 10.60 -15.46 2.40
C VAL A 9 9.87 -15.46 1.07
N ASP A 10 9.38 -16.62 0.64
CA ASP A 10 8.57 -16.72 -0.57
C ASP A 10 7.18 -16.14 -0.31
N GLY A 11 6.84 -15.12 -1.08
CA GLY A 11 5.54 -14.47 -1.05
C GLY A 11 4.56 -15.18 -1.99
N ALA A 12 3.52 -15.80 -1.45
CA ALA A 12 2.45 -16.31 -2.29
C ALA A 12 1.78 -15.19 -3.10
N LEU A 13 1.40 -15.46 -4.33
CA LEU A 13 0.87 -14.55 -5.36
C LEU A 13 -0.26 -13.61 -4.88
N SER A 14 -0.97 -13.95 -3.82
CA SER A 14 -2.11 -13.21 -3.26
C SER A 14 -1.94 -12.75 -1.81
N ARG A 15 -0.79 -13.03 -1.18
CA ARG A 15 -0.59 -12.75 0.25
C ARG A 15 0.46 -11.66 0.46
N LEU A 16 0.05 -10.42 0.26
CA LEU A 16 0.91 -9.26 0.54
C LEU A 16 1.38 -9.19 2.01
N SER A 17 0.68 -9.85 2.94
CA SER A 17 1.02 -9.82 4.37
C SER A 17 2.44 -10.31 4.71
N LEU A 18 3.03 -11.19 3.89
CA LEU A 18 4.42 -11.62 4.06
C LEU A 18 5.44 -10.55 3.63
N ALA A 19 5.01 -9.57 2.86
CA ALA A 19 5.82 -8.43 2.44
C ALA A 19 5.75 -7.25 3.42
N SER A 20 5.04 -7.41 4.56
CA SER A 20 5.00 -6.39 5.61
C SER A 20 6.40 -6.14 6.18
N PRO A 21 6.77 -4.89 6.47
CA PRO A 21 8.04 -4.54 7.09
C PRO A 21 8.29 -5.20 8.44
N THR A 22 7.23 -5.67 9.09
CA THR A 22 7.33 -6.46 10.34
C THR A 22 7.85 -7.89 10.11
N VAL A 23 7.86 -8.37 8.87
CA VAL A 23 8.29 -9.73 8.48
C VAL A 23 9.60 -9.70 7.71
N THR A 24 9.79 -8.73 6.81
CA THR A 24 10.93 -8.65 5.89
C THR A 24 11.53 -7.25 5.88
N GLU A 25 12.86 -7.17 5.88
CA GLU A 25 13.60 -5.89 5.81
C GLU A 25 13.55 -5.25 4.41
N ALA A 26 13.44 -6.07 3.37
CA ALA A 26 13.40 -5.63 1.98
C ALA A 26 12.70 -6.67 1.11
N MET A 27 12.28 -6.25 -0.09
CA MET A 27 11.56 -7.12 -1.01
C MET A 27 12.01 -6.96 -2.46
N VAL A 28 11.81 -8.00 -3.24
CA VAL A 28 11.85 -7.99 -4.69
C VAL A 28 10.43 -8.30 -5.17
N LEU A 29 9.89 -7.47 -6.04
CA LEU A 29 8.54 -7.65 -6.59
C LEU A 29 8.62 -8.47 -7.89
N ALA A 30 8.02 -9.65 -7.90
CA ALA A 30 7.88 -10.44 -9.12
C ALA A 30 6.58 -10.10 -9.86
N THR A 31 6.67 -9.86 -11.16
CA THR A 31 5.52 -9.61 -12.04
C THR A 31 5.69 -10.34 -13.36
N GLY A 32 4.70 -10.31 -14.25
CA GLY A 32 4.85 -10.96 -15.56
C GLY A 32 3.54 -11.35 -16.21
N ALA A 33 3.62 -12.17 -17.26
CA ALA A 33 2.50 -12.58 -18.09
C ALA A 33 1.38 -13.33 -17.34
N ALA A 34 1.67 -13.86 -16.15
CA ALA A 34 0.66 -14.42 -15.26
C ALA A 34 -0.31 -13.37 -14.70
N VAL A 35 0.17 -12.12 -14.53
CA VAL A 35 -0.64 -10.99 -14.03
C VAL A 35 -1.51 -10.39 -15.13
N SER A 36 -0.94 -10.24 -16.34
CA SER A 36 -1.67 -9.76 -17.52
C SER A 36 -0.93 -10.11 -18.81
N GLY A 37 -1.66 -10.55 -19.82
CA GLY A 37 -1.15 -10.74 -21.18
C GLY A 37 -0.99 -9.44 -21.98
N ASN A 38 -1.34 -8.30 -21.42
CA ASN A 38 -1.20 -6.99 -22.04
C ASN A 38 -0.15 -6.16 -21.28
N ILE A 39 0.94 -5.79 -21.98
CA ILE A 39 2.07 -5.06 -21.39
C ILE A 39 1.62 -3.74 -20.72
N ARG A 40 0.77 -2.96 -21.34
CA ARG A 40 0.30 -1.68 -20.76
C ARG A 40 -0.45 -1.89 -19.45
N GLU A 41 -1.32 -2.89 -19.43
CA GLU A 41 -2.08 -3.25 -18.22
C GLU A 41 -1.16 -3.81 -17.15
N LEU A 42 -0.19 -4.63 -17.53
CA LEU A 42 0.81 -5.19 -16.62
C LEU A 42 1.63 -4.05 -15.97
N VAL A 43 2.15 -3.13 -16.77
CA VAL A 43 2.89 -1.95 -16.27
C VAL A 43 2.03 -1.13 -15.32
N ARG A 44 0.77 -0.86 -15.67
CA ARG A 44 -0.16 -0.11 -14.82
C ARG A 44 -0.38 -0.78 -13.45
N ARG A 45 -0.58 -2.10 -13.43
CA ARG A 45 -0.77 -2.87 -12.20
C ARG A 45 0.49 -2.92 -11.35
N THR A 46 1.63 -3.18 -11.98
CA THR A 46 2.92 -3.21 -11.29
C THR A 46 3.26 -1.85 -10.70
N ARG A 47 3.06 -0.77 -11.47
CA ARG A 47 3.21 0.61 -11.00
C ARG A 47 2.41 0.89 -9.74
N TYR A 48 1.14 0.51 -9.74
CA TYR A 48 0.27 0.71 -8.57
C TYR A 48 0.83 0.03 -7.31
N VAL A 49 1.32 -1.21 -7.43
CA VAL A 49 1.93 -1.91 -6.29
C VAL A 49 3.20 -1.20 -5.82
N CYS A 50 4.03 -0.73 -6.76
CA CYS A 50 5.23 0.06 -6.41
C CYS A 50 4.86 1.37 -5.72
N ASP A 51 3.84 2.08 -6.18
CA ASP A 51 3.36 3.32 -5.57
C ASP A 51 2.85 3.10 -4.14
N LEU A 52 2.24 1.93 -3.86
CA LEU A 52 1.86 1.55 -2.50
C LEU A 52 3.07 1.24 -1.61
N ILE A 53 4.07 0.54 -2.14
CA ILE A 53 5.31 0.21 -1.40
C ILE A 53 6.11 1.48 -1.08
N ASP A 54 6.05 2.48 -1.96
CA ASP A 54 6.79 3.75 -1.84
C ASP A 54 6.05 4.83 -1.02
N LEU A 55 4.94 4.49 -0.36
CA LEU A 55 4.24 5.42 0.52
C LEU A 55 5.18 5.99 1.58
N GLU A 56 5.02 7.29 1.86
CA GLU A 56 5.84 7.99 2.84
C GLU A 56 5.54 7.54 4.27
N GLU A 57 6.56 7.43 5.08
CA GLU A 57 6.41 7.21 6.52
C GLU A 57 5.96 8.49 7.23
N VAL A 58 5.23 8.30 8.32
CA VAL A 58 5.01 9.36 9.32
C VAL A 58 6.31 9.65 10.08
N ASP A 59 6.35 10.76 10.82
CA ASP A 59 7.48 11.05 11.70
C ASP A 59 7.57 10.03 12.86
N GLU A 60 8.78 9.87 13.43
CA GLU A 60 9.08 8.88 14.48
C GLU A 60 8.18 9.03 15.72
N VAL A 61 7.87 10.27 16.12
CA VAL A 61 7.06 10.53 17.31
C VAL A 61 5.62 10.03 17.11
N LEU A 62 5.06 10.27 15.93
CA LEU A 62 3.73 9.79 15.59
C LEU A 62 3.72 8.28 15.38
N GLN A 63 4.77 7.72 14.78
CA GLN A 63 4.96 6.29 14.58
C GLN A 63 4.90 5.55 15.93
N GLU A 64 5.70 5.95 16.92
CA GLU A 64 5.72 5.34 18.24
C GLU A 64 4.35 5.36 18.93
N ARG A 65 3.62 6.48 18.81
CA ARG A 65 2.28 6.63 19.40
C ARG A 65 1.25 5.70 18.75
N LEU A 66 1.27 5.59 17.42
CA LEU A 66 0.31 4.79 16.66
C LEU A 66 0.63 3.30 16.65
N ASP A 67 1.88 2.90 16.82
CA ASP A 67 2.30 1.50 16.84
C ASP A 67 1.66 0.70 17.98
N ALA A 68 1.42 1.35 19.12
CA ALA A 68 0.74 0.74 20.25
C ALA A 68 -0.75 0.41 19.98
N ILE A 69 -1.34 1.03 18.94
CA ILE A 69 -2.76 0.90 18.61
C ILE A 69 -2.98 -0.30 17.69
N GLN A 70 -3.65 -1.33 18.16
CA GLN A 70 -3.84 -2.58 17.42
C GLN A 70 -5.12 -2.64 16.59
N GLN A 71 -6.12 -1.81 16.88
CA GLN A 71 -7.43 -1.88 16.23
C GLN A 71 -8.15 -0.52 16.22
N GLY A 72 -9.19 -0.42 15.39
CA GLY A 72 -10.09 0.73 15.35
C GLY A 72 -9.66 1.81 14.37
N VAL A 73 -10.40 2.91 14.43
CA VAL A 73 -10.20 4.14 13.64
C VAL A 73 -9.94 5.27 14.62
N TRP A 74 -8.88 6.01 14.38
CA TRP A 74 -8.39 7.05 15.28
C TRP A 74 -8.19 8.36 14.53
N ALA A 75 -8.57 9.46 15.12
CA ALA A 75 -8.16 10.78 14.65
C ALA A 75 -6.79 11.13 15.24
N VAL A 76 -5.98 11.83 14.45
CA VAL A 76 -4.69 12.38 14.88
C VAL A 76 -4.81 13.89 14.82
N GLY A 77 -4.78 14.52 15.99
CA GLY A 77 -4.87 15.95 16.13
C GLY A 77 -3.60 16.70 15.73
N PRO A 78 -3.62 18.03 15.74
CA PRO A 78 -2.52 18.87 15.28
C PRO A 78 -1.19 18.65 16.03
N GLU A 79 -1.26 18.31 17.32
CA GLU A 79 -0.07 18.04 18.17
C GLU A 79 0.30 16.54 18.23
N GLY A 80 -0.31 15.73 17.33
CA GLY A 80 -0.09 14.30 17.26
C GLY A 80 -0.81 13.49 18.35
N GLU A 81 -1.79 14.09 19.05
CA GLU A 81 -2.65 13.36 19.97
C GLU A 81 -3.55 12.37 19.23
N CYS A 82 -3.64 11.15 19.78
CA CYS A 82 -4.41 10.06 19.18
C CYS A 82 -5.75 9.92 19.89
N ILE A 83 -6.85 10.15 19.16
CA ILE A 83 -8.21 10.15 19.68
C ILE A 83 -8.98 8.98 19.10
N ASP A 84 -9.40 8.04 19.97
CA ASP A 84 -10.20 6.88 19.56
C ASP A 84 -11.62 7.34 19.16
N LEU A 85 -11.97 7.16 17.89
CA LEU A 85 -13.29 7.49 17.36
C LEU A 85 -14.37 6.47 17.73
N LYS A 86 -14.02 5.46 18.53
CA LYS A 86 -14.92 4.38 18.98
C LYS A 86 -15.55 3.61 17.81
N LEU A 87 -14.83 3.54 16.70
CA LEU A 87 -15.20 2.78 15.51
C LEU A 87 -14.35 1.52 15.43
N PRO A 88 -14.87 0.36 15.82
CA PRO A 88 -14.09 -0.87 15.83
C PRO A 88 -13.73 -1.34 14.43
N SER A 89 -14.43 -0.84 13.42
CA SER A 89 -14.21 -1.21 12.03
C SER A 89 -14.54 -0.05 11.08
N VAL A 90 -13.80 0.02 9.99
CA VAL A 90 -14.05 0.95 8.86
C VAL A 90 -15.45 0.79 8.24
N PHE A 91 -16.09 -0.37 8.36
CA PHE A 91 -17.45 -0.59 7.90
C PHE A 91 -18.51 0.23 8.66
N MET A 92 -18.14 0.75 9.83
CA MET A 92 -19.01 1.62 10.63
C MET A 92 -18.89 3.11 10.25
N LEU A 93 -17.89 3.50 9.45
CA LEU A 93 -17.63 4.90 9.08
C LEU A 93 -18.86 5.59 8.49
N GLU A 94 -19.51 4.94 7.53
CA GLU A 94 -20.68 5.51 6.85
C GLU A 94 -21.93 5.59 7.74
N LYS A 95 -22.01 4.72 8.76
CA LYS A 95 -23.22 4.57 9.61
C LYS A 95 -23.15 5.36 10.90
N SER A 96 -21.96 5.75 11.33
CA SER A 96 -21.73 6.30 12.66
C SER A 96 -22.27 7.72 12.84
N GLY A 97 -22.47 8.47 11.75
CA GLY A 97 -22.78 9.91 11.82
C GLY A 97 -21.68 10.73 12.52
N THR A 98 -20.56 10.10 12.87
CA THR A 98 -19.43 10.74 13.53
C THR A 98 -18.73 11.67 12.54
N ASP A 99 -18.54 12.91 12.92
CA ASP A 99 -17.68 13.81 12.17
C ASP A 99 -16.24 13.38 12.40
N LEU A 100 -15.68 12.65 11.45
CA LEU A 100 -14.30 12.14 11.53
C LEU A 100 -13.27 13.25 11.65
N LEU A 101 -13.61 14.44 11.14
CA LEU A 101 -12.67 15.54 11.00
C LEU A 101 -12.81 16.58 12.13
N GLN A 102 -13.67 16.32 13.12
CA GLN A 102 -13.85 17.24 14.26
C GLN A 102 -12.56 17.40 15.10
N TYR A 103 -11.66 16.43 15.06
CA TYR A 103 -10.38 16.43 15.80
C TYR A 103 -9.16 16.70 14.91
N GLY A 104 -9.36 16.87 13.61
CA GLY A 104 -8.29 17.09 12.64
C GLY A 104 -8.53 16.36 11.33
N HIS A 105 -7.63 16.55 10.38
CA HIS A 105 -7.74 15.99 9.04
C HIS A 105 -6.93 14.69 8.84
N ARG A 106 -6.23 14.23 9.88
CA ARG A 106 -5.41 13.01 9.87
C ARG A 106 -6.17 11.87 10.52
N ILE A 107 -6.31 10.74 9.81
CA ILE A 107 -7.04 9.56 10.28
C ILE A 107 -6.13 8.34 10.20
N PHE A 108 -5.93 7.69 11.34
CA PHE A 108 -5.25 6.39 11.40
C PHE A 108 -6.25 5.24 11.41
N ILE A 109 -6.03 4.26 10.54
CA ILE A 109 -6.80 3.03 10.45
C ILE A 109 -5.86 1.85 10.70
N ALA A 110 -6.02 1.19 11.86
CA ALA A 110 -5.18 0.06 12.24
C ALA A 110 -5.44 -1.21 11.39
N GLY A 111 -6.63 -1.32 10.82
CA GLY A 111 -7.08 -2.45 10.00
C GLY A 111 -6.88 -2.24 8.49
N ALA A 112 -7.61 -3.07 7.72
CA ALA A 112 -7.60 -3.02 6.27
C ALA A 112 -8.40 -1.82 5.72
N VAL A 113 -7.87 -1.21 4.67
CA VAL A 113 -8.48 -0.09 3.93
C VAL A 113 -8.92 -0.58 2.55
N SER A 114 -10.20 -0.51 2.28
CA SER A 114 -10.82 -0.94 1.02
C SER A 114 -11.26 0.24 0.15
N ASP A 115 -11.74 -0.06 -1.06
CA ASP A 115 -12.34 0.94 -1.96
C ASP A 115 -13.39 1.82 -1.28
N LYS A 116 -14.24 1.23 -0.44
CA LYS A 116 -15.30 1.96 0.29
C LYS A 116 -14.72 3.04 1.21
N VAL A 117 -13.60 2.75 1.87
CA VAL A 117 -12.93 3.73 2.72
C VAL A 117 -12.44 4.91 1.90
N PHE A 118 -11.74 4.66 0.78
CA PHE A 118 -11.28 5.72 -0.10
C PHE A 118 -12.44 6.54 -0.68
N GLN A 119 -13.53 5.89 -1.10
CA GLN A 119 -14.73 6.55 -1.59
C GLN A 119 -15.33 7.44 -0.50
N PHE A 120 -15.45 6.95 0.73
CA PHE A 120 -15.97 7.71 1.86
C PHE A 120 -15.08 8.90 2.22
N LEU A 121 -13.76 8.72 2.32
CA LEU A 121 -12.82 9.79 2.65
C LEU A 121 -12.76 10.86 1.55
N ARG A 122 -12.89 10.46 0.29
CA ARG A 122 -12.85 11.37 -0.86
C ARG A 122 -13.99 12.40 -0.88
N VAL A 123 -15.16 12.06 -0.34
CA VAL A 123 -16.34 12.96 -0.34
C VAL A 123 -16.39 13.88 0.86
N GLN A 124 -15.42 13.78 1.77
CA GLN A 124 -15.34 14.69 2.91
C GLN A 124 -15.10 16.13 2.45
N LYS A 125 -15.55 17.11 3.25
CA LYS A 125 -15.43 18.55 2.95
C LYS A 125 -13.98 19.03 2.93
N GLN A 126 -13.14 18.43 3.79
CA GLN A 126 -11.71 18.74 3.89
C GLN A 126 -10.90 17.58 3.28
N THR A 127 -9.69 17.88 2.85
CA THR A 127 -8.73 16.87 2.43
C THR A 127 -8.30 16.03 3.63
N VAL A 128 -8.20 14.73 3.45
CA VAL A 128 -7.86 13.78 4.51
C VAL A 128 -6.47 13.22 4.28
N GLU A 129 -5.67 13.16 5.35
CA GLU A 129 -4.45 12.35 5.41
C GLU A 129 -4.81 11.02 6.07
N LEU A 130 -4.72 9.95 5.29
CA LEU A 130 -4.94 8.59 5.76
C LEU A 130 -3.61 7.97 6.18
N ILE A 131 -3.55 7.45 7.40
CA ILE A 131 -2.38 6.72 7.91
C ILE A 131 -2.78 5.26 8.08
N VAL A 132 -1.93 4.34 7.59
CA VAL A 132 -2.08 2.89 7.76
C VAL A 132 -0.79 2.30 8.30
N ARG A 133 -0.80 1.05 8.80
CA ARG A 133 0.43 0.44 9.35
C ARG A 133 1.54 0.30 8.32
N ASP A 134 1.19 -0.30 7.19
CA ASP A 134 2.07 -0.51 6.05
C ASP A 134 1.22 -0.69 4.78
N PHE A 135 1.87 -0.74 3.62
CA PHE A 135 1.19 -0.85 2.33
C PHE A 135 0.30 -2.09 2.20
N THR A 136 0.60 -3.17 2.94
CA THR A 136 -0.17 -4.43 2.89
C THR A 136 -1.57 -4.30 3.49
N ARG A 137 -1.88 -3.16 4.13
CA ARG A 137 -3.21 -2.83 4.66
C ARG A 137 -4.13 -2.20 3.61
N VAL A 138 -3.60 -1.84 2.44
CA VAL A 138 -4.38 -1.19 1.37
C VAL A 138 -4.93 -2.25 0.41
N PHE A 139 -6.22 -2.54 0.52
CA PHE A 139 -6.98 -3.50 -0.30
C PHE A 139 -7.93 -2.75 -1.24
N ALA A 140 -7.41 -1.79 -1.98
CA ALA A 140 -8.20 -0.97 -2.89
C ALA A 140 -7.74 -1.12 -4.34
N ALA A 141 -8.65 -0.90 -5.28
CA ALA A 141 -8.32 -0.81 -6.68
C ALA A 141 -7.53 0.49 -6.97
N PRO A 142 -6.64 0.48 -8.00
CA PRO A 142 -5.88 1.65 -8.41
C PRO A 142 -6.76 2.89 -8.62
N GLU A 143 -7.95 2.69 -9.19
CA GLU A 143 -8.88 3.77 -9.51
C GLU A 143 -9.36 4.52 -8.25
N SER A 144 -9.70 3.79 -7.19
CA SER A 144 -10.14 4.37 -5.92
C SER A 144 -9.01 5.12 -5.21
N PHE A 145 -7.83 4.50 -5.16
CA PHE A 145 -6.63 5.07 -4.57
C PHE A 145 -6.22 6.38 -5.27
N TYR A 146 -6.01 6.34 -6.59
CA TYR A 146 -5.62 7.55 -7.32
C TYR A 146 -6.72 8.62 -7.37
N ALA A 147 -8.01 8.23 -7.33
CA ALA A 147 -9.08 9.20 -7.24
C ALA A 147 -9.07 9.95 -5.90
N PHE A 148 -8.69 9.29 -4.80
CA PHE A 148 -8.49 9.92 -3.51
C PHE A 148 -7.30 10.89 -3.53
N LEU A 149 -6.14 10.48 -4.07
CA LEU A 149 -4.97 11.35 -4.19
C LEU A 149 -5.25 12.58 -5.07
N ARG A 150 -5.93 12.40 -6.22
CA ARG A 150 -6.30 13.54 -7.09
C ARG A 150 -7.24 14.56 -6.44
N LYS A 151 -8.00 14.15 -5.42
CA LYS A 151 -8.83 15.05 -4.62
C LYS A 151 -8.03 15.83 -3.56
N GLY A 152 -6.72 15.61 -3.48
CA GLY A 152 -5.82 16.19 -2.49
C GLY A 152 -5.60 15.32 -1.26
N GLY A 153 -6.18 14.12 -1.20
CA GLY A 153 -5.92 13.16 -0.13
C GLY A 153 -4.46 12.69 -0.14
N ARG A 154 -3.97 12.32 1.02
CA ARG A 154 -2.60 11.78 1.21
C ARG A 154 -2.69 10.45 1.94
N VAL A 155 -1.80 9.52 1.60
CA VAL A 155 -1.68 8.24 2.31
C VAL A 155 -0.26 8.12 2.83
N GLN A 156 -0.13 7.80 4.11
CA GLN A 156 1.14 7.55 4.79
C GLN A 156 1.10 6.20 5.50
N VAL A 157 2.29 5.69 5.82
CA VAL A 157 2.46 4.42 6.55
C VAL A 157 3.21 4.64 7.86
N LEU A 158 3.01 3.76 8.82
CA LEU A 158 3.87 3.71 10.01
C LEU A 158 5.22 3.10 9.64
N HIS A 159 5.22 2.04 8.82
CA HIS A 159 6.43 1.31 8.45
C HIS A 159 6.49 1.16 6.94
N ARG A 160 7.54 1.71 6.35
CA ARG A 160 7.80 1.62 4.92
C ARG A 160 8.52 0.32 4.57
N SER A 161 8.10 -0.31 3.49
CA SER A 161 8.82 -1.44 2.91
C SER A 161 9.89 -0.95 1.93
N ARG A 162 11.01 -1.66 1.87
CA ARG A 162 12.10 -1.34 0.94
C ARG A 162 12.01 -2.24 -0.28
N LEU A 163 11.63 -1.68 -1.43
CA LEU A 163 11.67 -2.37 -2.72
C LEU A 163 13.08 -2.24 -3.32
N LEU A 164 13.72 -3.37 -3.59
CA LEU A 164 15.07 -3.42 -4.15
C LEU A 164 15.06 -3.47 -5.67
N ALA A 165 14.16 -4.27 -6.25
CA ALA A 165 14.08 -4.51 -7.68
C ALA A 165 12.70 -5.08 -8.05
N VAL A 166 12.41 -5.07 -9.34
CA VAL A 166 11.32 -5.85 -9.95
C VAL A 166 11.93 -6.96 -10.78
N THR A 167 11.35 -8.16 -10.72
CA THR A 167 11.67 -9.25 -11.65
C THR A 167 10.47 -9.52 -12.55
N ILE A 168 10.75 -9.88 -13.80
CA ILE A 168 9.72 -10.22 -14.77
C ILE A 168 9.81 -11.67 -15.21
N ASN A 169 8.66 -12.30 -15.38
CA ASN A 169 8.53 -13.54 -16.13
C ASN A 169 7.60 -13.29 -17.32
N PRO A 170 8.16 -13.24 -18.56
CA PRO A 170 7.36 -12.96 -19.75
C PRO A 170 6.44 -14.11 -20.16
N GLN A 171 6.61 -15.31 -19.59
CA GLN A 171 5.80 -16.48 -19.91
C GLN A 171 4.67 -16.67 -18.90
N SER A 172 3.43 -16.81 -19.39
CA SER A 172 2.28 -17.15 -18.55
C SER A 172 2.17 -18.68 -18.36
N PRO A 173 1.50 -19.14 -17.30
CA PRO A 173 1.19 -20.56 -17.11
C PRO A 173 0.39 -21.18 -18.29
N GLY A 174 -0.37 -20.38 -19.01
CA GLY A 174 -1.14 -20.79 -20.20
C GLY A 174 -0.35 -20.77 -21.50
N GLY A 175 0.98 -20.53 -21.45
CA GLY A 175 1.87 -20.57 -22.63
C GLY A 175 1.92 -19.26 -23.42
N LEU A 176 1.21 -18.20 -23.02
CA LEU A 176 1.37 -16.88 -23.63
C LEU A 176 2.76 -16.34 -23.32
N LEU A 177 3.47 -15.85 -24.34
CA LEU A 177 4.77 -15.24 -24.23
C LEU A 177 4.69 -13.76 -24.61
N LEU A 178 5.09 -12.88 -23.70
CA LEU A 178 5.27 -11.47 -23.98
C LEU A 178 6.67 -11.19 -24.50
N ASP A 179 6.84 -10.08 -25.24
CA ASP A 179 8.15 -9.57 -25.61
C ASP A 179 8.87 -9.07 -24.34
N SER A 180 9.89 -9.81 -23.90
CA SER A 180 10.64 -9.56 -22.68
C SER A 180 11.32 -8.19 -22.69
N LEU A 181 12.04 -7.87 -23.75
CA LEU A 181 12.77 -6.60 -23.86
C LEU A 181 11.82 -5.40 -23.80
N ARG A 182 10.71 -5.49 -24.53
CA ARG A 182 9.68 -4.44 -24.52
C ARG A 182 9.02 -4.30 -23.15
N LEU A 183 8.76 -5.43 -22.47
CA LEU A 183 8.19 -5.42 -21.11
C LEU A 183 9.15 -4.79 -20.11
N GLN A 184 10.42 -5.20 -20.14
CA GLN A 184 11.46 -4.66 -19.27
C GLN A 184 11.61 -3.15 -19.45
N GLN A 185 11.79 -2.68 -20.68
CA GLN A 185 11.91 -1.25 -20.99
C GLN A 185 10.69 -0.45 -20.50
N ALA A 186 9.48 -0.95 -20.76
CA ALA A 186 8.25 -0.26 -20.35
C ALA A 186 8.11 -0.16 -18.81
N LEU A 187 8.59 -1.16 -18.07
CA LEU A 187 8.63 -1.12 -16.62
C LEU A 187 9.72 -0.20 -16.09
N GLU A 188 10.93 -0.25 -16.64
CA GLU A 188 12.04 0.63 -16.23
C GLU A 188 11.68 2.11 -16.46
N GLU A 189 11.11 2.45 -17.61
CA GLU A 189 10.62 3.81 -17.90
C GLU A 189 9.53 4.27 -16.94
N SER A 190 8.66 3.34 -16.51
CA SER A 190 7.56 3.65 -15.60
C SER A 190 7.98 3.75 -14.15
N LEU A 191 8.87 2.87 -13.65
CA LEU A 191 9.13 2.66 -12.24
C LEU A 191 10.40 3.34 -11.74
N GLN A 192 11.37 3.60 -12.62
CA GLN A 192 12.69 4.15 -12.29
C GLN A 192 13.49 3.31 -11.27
N ILE A 193 13.25 2.01 -11.25
CA ILE A 193 13.94 1.01 -10.42
C ILE A 193 14.47 -0.11 -11.32
N PRO A 194 15.50 -0.88 -10.89
CA PRO A 194 16.01 -1.99 -11.67
C PRO A 194 14.95 -3.05 -11.96
N VAL A 195 14.89 -3.51 -13.22
CA VAL A 195 14.01 -4.59 -13.67
C VAL A 195 14.85 -5.69 -14.28
N TYR A 196 14.66 -6.94 -13.84
CA TYR A 196 15.42 -8.10 -14.29
C TYR A 196 14.49 -9.15 -14.88
N ASP A 197 14.88 -9.71 -16.02
CA ASP A 197 14.24 -10.90 -16.62
C ASP A 197 14.80 -12.17 -15.94
N VAL A 198 13.91 -13.10 -15.53
CA VAL A 198 14.26 -14.30 -14.77
C VAL A 198 13.60 -15.56 -15.33
#